data_277b0355bdaa643d35ae85115e8b01cd
#
_entry.id   277b0355bdaa643d35ae85115e8b01cd
#
_cell.length_a   1.000
_cell.length_b   1.000
_cell.length_c   1.000
_cell.angle_alpha   90.00
_cell.angle_beta   90.00
_cell.angle_gamma   90.00
#
_symmetry.space_group_name_H-M   'P 1'
#
loop_
_entity.id
_entity.type
_entity.pdbx_description
1 polymer ?
#
loop_
_entity_poly.entity_id
_entity_poly.type
_entity_poly.pdbx_seq_one_letter_code
_entity_poly.pdbx_strand_id
1 'polypeptide(L)'
;MSEDSLRQEVLTARRIVVKVGSSSLTTAAGGLDADRVDALVDALAKVRSGPDAPEVVLVSSGAIAAGLAPLGLDRRPKDLARQQAAASVGQGLLVARYTASFARYGIRVGQVLLTAEDASRRAHYRNAYRTLDQLLAMGAMPIVNENDTVATAEIKFGDNDRLAALVAHLVRADLLVLLSDVDGLYDGDPSRPGTSRIAQVAGPHDLDGVSIGSAGKAGVGTGGMVTKVEAARIATGAGIPVVLTAASRAADALAGRPTGTLFLRTGSRSSDRLLWLAHASSPRGALH
;
A
#
# COMPACT_ATOMS: atom_id res chain seq x y z
N MET A 1 6.50 24.63 5.99
CA MET A 1 6.78 24.25 4.57
C MET A 1 5.50 24.49 3.79
N SER A 2 5.58 25.19 2.67
CA SER A 2 4.40 25.50 1.84
C SER A 2 3.94 24.27 1.04
N GLU A 3 2.69 24.28 0.52
CA GLU A 3 2.19 23.25 -0.41
C GLU A 3 3.13 23.00 -1.61
N ASP A 4 3.94 24.01 -1.97
CA ASP A 4 4.93 23.91 -3.05
C ASP A 4 6.11 22.98 -2.69
N SER A 5 6.49 22.86 -1.41
CA SER A 5 7.59 21.98 -1.01
C SER A 5 7.18 20.50 -1.08
N LEU A 6 5.88 20.21 -1.00
CA LEU A 6 5.25 18.92 -1.19
C LEU A 6 5.34 18.42 -2.62
N ARG A 7 5.08 19.32 -3.56
CA ARG A 7 5.22 19.05 -5.00
C ARG A 7 6.64 18.67 -5.36
N GLN A 8 7.63 19.31 -4.74
CA GLN A 8 9.05 19.05 -4.98
C GLN A 8 9.42 17.61 -4.58
N GLU A 9 9.00 17.12 -3.42
CA GLU A 9 9.34 15.75 -2.98
C GLU A 9 8.71 14.67 -3.87
N VAL A 10 7.47 14.88 -4.35
CA VAL A 10 6.84 13.95 -5.30
C VAL A 10 7.51 14.01 -6.66
N LEU A 11 7.77 15.21 -7.17
CA LEU A 11 8.35 15.42 -8.50
C LEU A 11 9.83 15.02 -8.59
N THR A 12 10.53 15.01 -7.47
CA THR A 12 11.95 14.59 -7.39
C THR A 12 12.13 13.13 -6.99
N ALA A 13 11.03 12.43 -6.64
CA ALA A 13 11.07 11.02 -6.26
C ALA A 13 11.53 10.16 -7.44
N ARG A 14 12.58 9.38 -7.23
CA ARG A 14 13.11 8.44 -8.23
C ARG A 14 12.54 7.03 -8.06
N ARG A 15 12.12 6.67 -6.86
CA ARG A 15 11.50 5.37 -6.57
C ARG A 15 10.26 5.58 -5.71
N ILE A 16 9.12 5.14 -6.20
CA ILE A 16 7.81 5.33 -5.57
C ILE A 16 7.20 3.97 -5.26
N VAL A 17 6.71 3.79 -4.04
CA VAL A 17 5.84 2.67 -3.69
C VAL A 17 4.40 3.16 -3.67
N VAL A 18 3.52 2.48 -4.39
CA VAL A 18 2.09 2.78 -4.43
C VAL A 18 1.34 1.60 -3.82
N LYS A 19 0.52 1.84 -2.81
CA LYS A 19 -0.35 0.82 -2.23
C LYS A 19 -1.80 1.08 -2.60
N VAL A 20 -2.51 0.02 -2.98
CA VAL A 20 -3.94 0.07 -3.25
C VAL A 20 -4.71 -0.94 -2.39
N GLY A 21 -5.80 -0.50 -1.79
CA GLY A 21 -6.69 -1.33 -0.97
C GLY A 21 -7.66 -2.17 -1.80
N SER A 22 -8.19 -3.25 -1.21
CA SER A 22 -9.15 -4.13 -1.89
C SER A 22 -10.44 -3.41 -2.30
N SER A 23 -10.99 -2.56 -1.43
CA SER A 23 -12.21 -1.76 -1.72
C SER A 23 -12.07 -0.86 -2.95
N SER A 24 -10.85 -0.42 -3.25
CA SER A 24 -10.54 0.40 -4.43
C SER A 24 -10.46 -0.38 -5.74
N LEU A 25 -10.37 -1.72 -5.68
CA LEU A 25 -10.17 -2.60 -6.83
C LEU A 25 -11.35 -3.53 -7.10
N THR A 26 -12.33 -3.59 -6.20
CA THR A 26 -13.43 -4.56 -6.26
C THR A 26 -14.78 -3.86 -6.33
N THR A 27 -15.76 -4.55 -6.90
CA THR A 27 -17.15 -4.13 -6.91
C THR A 27 -17.83 -4.44 -5.58
N ALA A 28 -18.99 -3.80 -5.31
CA ALA A 28 -19.80 -4.10 -4.13
C ALA A 28 -20.34 -5.55 -4.14
N ALA A 29 -20.53 -6.14 -5.32
CA ALA A 29 -20.96 -7.53 -5.50
C ALA A 29 -19.82 -8.55 -5.34
N GLY A 30 -18.60 -8.10 -5.08
CA GLY A 30 -17.40 -8.93 -5.08
C GLY A 30 -16.77 -9.04 -6.48
N GLY A 31 -15.53 -9.56 -6.53
CA GLY A 31 -14.76 -9.65 -7.77
C GLY A 31 -14.01 -8.37 -8.10
N LEU A 32 -13.11 -8.46 -9.07
CA LEU A 32 -12.31 -7.33 -9.54
C LEU A 32 -13.14 -6.41 -10.44
N ASP A 33 -13.01 -5.11 -10.20
CA ASP A 33 -13.55 -4.07 -11.06
C ASP A 33 -12.50 -3.73 -12.14
N ALA A 34 -12.80 -4.12 -13.37
CA ALA A 34 -11.87 -3.96 -14.49
C ALA A 34 -11.51 -2.49 -14.73
N ASP A 35 -12.50 -1.59 -14.67
CA ASP A 35 -12.30 -0.18 -14.97
C ASP A 35 -11.45 0.51 -13.89
N ARG A 36 -11.64 0.14 -12.62
CA ARG A 36 -10.82 0.65 -11.52
C ARG A 36 -9.37 0.17 -11.61
N VAL A 37 -9.16 -1.10 -11.98
CA VAL A 37 -7.80 -1.63 -12.22
C VAL A 37 -7.15 -0.91 -13.39
N ASP A 38 -7.89 -0.70 -14.50
CA ASP A 38 -7.38 0.01 -15.66
C ASP A 38 -7.04 1.46 -15.35
N ALA A 39 -7.89 2.19 -14.64
CA ALA A 39 -7.65 3.57 -14.24
C ALA A 39 -6.39 3.71 -13.35
N LEU A 40 -6.19 2.77 -12.42
CA LEU A 40 -4.97 2.72 -11.63
C LEU A 40 -3.73 2.46 -12.51
N VAL A 41 -3.80 1.47 -13.39
CA VAL A 41 -2.70 1.12 -14.30
C VAL A 41 -2.38 2.28 -15.23
N ASP A 42 -3.38 2.99 -15.75
CA ASP A 42 -3.19 4.17 -16.61
C ASP A 42 -2.40 5.27 -15.87
N ALA A 43 -2.73 5.52 -14.59
CA ALA A 43 -2.01 6.47 -13.76
C ALA A 43 -0.56 6.04 -13.52
N LEU A 44 -0.33 4.75 -13.22
CA LEU A 44 1.00 4.20 -12.97
C LEU A 44 1.86 4.15 -14.24
N ALA A 45 1.28 3.79 -15.38
CA ALA A 45 1.98 3.78 -16.66
C ALA A 45 2.38 5.20 -17.08
N LYS A 46 1.50 6.18 -16.85
CA LYS A 46 1.78 7.58 -17.16
C LYS A 46 2.96 8.13 -16.37
N VAL A 47 3.04 7.87 -15.07
CA VAL A 47 4.16 8.37 -14.25
C VAL A 47 5.48 7.70 -14.60
N ARG A 48 5.45 6.48 -15.15
CA ARG A 48 6.61 5.74 -15.64
C ARG A 48 7.03 6.11 -17.06
N SER A 49 6.39 7.08 -17.68
CA SER A 49 6.70 7.49 -19.05
C SER A 49 7.77 8.59 -19.07
N GLY A 50 8.80 8.42 -19.91
CA GLY A 50 9.86 9.40 -20.11
C GLY A 50 11.23 8.91 -19.63
N PRO A 51 12.30 9.63 -20.01
CA PRO A 51 13.69 9.22 -19.73
C PRO A 51 14.06 9.30 -18.24
N ASP A 52 13.48 10.25 -17.51
CA ASP A 52 13.71 10.47 -16.08
C ASP A 52 12.54 9.96 -15.20
N ALA A 53 11.71 9.06 -15.74
CA ALA A 53 10.56 8.54 -15.05
C ALA A 53 10.97 7.74 -13.80
N PRO A 54 10.23 7.87 -12.69
CA PRO A 54 10.52 7.13 -11.49
C PRO A 54 10.27 5.63 -11.66
N GLU A 55 11.02 4.85 -10.91
CA GLU A 55 10.72 3.44 -10.68
C GLU A 55 9.50 3.31 -9.77
N VAL A 56 8.59 2.41 -10.09
CA VAL A 56 7.37 2.21 -9.31
C VAL A 56 7.24 0.76 -8.87
N VAL A 57 6.91 0.55 -7.59
CA VAL A 57 6.50 -0.75 -7.03
C VAL A 57 5.05 -0.64 -6.58
N LEU A 58 4.21 -1.55 -7.03
CA LEU A 58 2.81 -1.61 -6.62
C LEU A 58 2.64 -2.63 -5.49
N VAL A 59 2.10 -2.21 -4.36
CA VAL A 59 1.62 -3.10 -3.30
C VAL A 59 0.10 -3.21 -3.41
N SER A 60 -0.38 -4.38 -3.80
CA SER A 60 -1.80 -4.59 -4.09
C SER A 60 -2.47 -5.43 -3.02
N SER A 61 -3.73 -5.11 -2.76
CA SER A 61 -4.68 -5.99 -2.06
C SER A 61 -5.68 -6.58 -3.07
N GLY A 62 -6.66 -7.32 -2.55
CA GLY A 62 -7.82 -7.76 -3.34
C GLY A 62 -7.78 -9.23 -3.76
N ALA A 63 -6.73 -9.98 -3.46
CA ALA A 63 -6.66 -11.41 -3.82
C ALA A 63 -7.83 -12.22 -3.24
N ILE A 64 -8.10 -12.13 -1.93
CA ILE A 64 -9.24 -12.82 -1.32
C ILE A 64 -10.56 -12.43 -2.01
N ALA A 65 -10.78 -11.12 -2.20
CA ALA A 65 -12.01 -10.62 -2.82
C ALA A 65 -12.18 -11.11 -4.27
N ALA A 66 -11.09 -11.16 -5.04
CA ALA A 66 -11.09 -11.69 -6.42
C ALA A 66 -11.43 -13.18 -6.48
N GLY A 67 -11.10 -13.95 -5.44
CA GLY A 67 -11.34 -15.38 -5.38
C GLY A 67 -12.72 -15.77 -4.85
N LEU A 68 -13.53 -14.83 -4.32
CA LEU A 68 -14.82 -15.17 -3.72
C LEU A 68 -15.80 -15.73 -4.76
N ALA A 69 -16.10 -14.96 -5.80
CA ALA A 69 -17.09 -15.34 -6.82
C ALA A 69 -16.73 -16.64 -7.55
N PRO A 70 -15.46 -16.88 -7.98
CA PRO A 70 -15.07 -18.16 -8.60
C PRO A 70 -15.26 -19.37 -7.71
N LEU A 71 -15.22 -19.17 -6.38
CA LEU A 71 -15.44 -20.24 -5.40
C LEU A 71 -16.89 -20.32 -4.90
N GLY A 72 -17.83 -19.57 -5.49
CA GLY A 72 -19.23 -19.52 -5.06
C GLY A 72 -19.42 -18.96 -3.65
N LEU A 73 -18.56 -18.04 -3.22
CA LEU A 73 -18.62 -17.41 -1.91
C LEU A 73 -19.23 -16.00 -2.02
N ASP A 74 -20.37 -15.77 -1.38
CA ASP A 74 -21.07 -14.47 -1.40
C ASP A 74 -20.39 -13.40 -0.52
N ARG A 75 -19.58 -13.83 0.44
CA ARG A 75 -18.90 -12.95 1.41
C ARG A 75 -17.57 -13.52 1.85
N ARG A 76 -16.72 -12.64 2.38
CA ARG A 76 -15.42 -13.03 2.94
C ARG A 76 -15.61 -14.06 4.05
N PRO A 77 -14.99 -15.25 3.96
CA PRO A 77 -15.05 -16.25 5.01
C PRO A 77 -14.38 -15.79 6.29
N LYS A 78 -14.88 -16.26 7.44
CA LYS A 78 -14.22 -16.05 8.74
C LYS A 78 -13.14 -17.12 8.99
N ASP A 79 -13.32 -18.29 8.44
CA ASP A 79 -12.38 -19.40 8.53
C ASP A 79 -11.11 -19.14 7.72
N LEU A 80 -9.94 -19.39 8.35
CA LEU A 80 -8.64 -19.10 7.75
C LEU A 80 -8.38 -19.93 6.48
N ALA A 81 -8.69 -21.23 6.50
CA ALA A 81 -8.42 -22.11 5.36
C ALA A 81 -9.23 -21.69 4.13
N ARG A 82 -10.48 -21.25 4.33
CA ARG A 82 -11.31 -20.71 3.23
C ARG A 82 -10.79 -19.36 2.74
N GLN A 83 -10.26 -18.51 3.63
CA GLN A 83 -9.60 -17.26 3.21
C GLN A 83 -8.35 -17.56 2.36
N GLN A 84 -7.53 -18.51 2.79
CA GLN A 84 -6.33 -18.96 2.07
C GLN A 84 -6.68 -19.53 0.69
N ALA A 85 -7.73 -20.37 0.61
CA ALA A 85 -8.23 -20.91 -0.65
C ALA A 85 -8.72 -19.79 -1.58
N ALA A 86 -9.49 -18.83 -1.06
CA ALA A 86 -9.93 -17.67 -1.85
C ALA A 86 -8.76 -16.81 -2.30
N ALA A 87 -7.77 -16.56 -1.44
CA ALA A 87 -6.55 -15.85 -1.81
C ALA A 87 -5.78 -16.57 -2.92
N SER A 88 -5.65 -17.91 -2.83
CA SER A 88 -4.93 -18.72 -3.82
C SER A 88 -5.54 -18.59 -5.22
N VAL A 89 -6.87 -18.73 -5.33
CA VAL A 89 -7.59 -18.55 -6.61
C VAL A 89 -7.53 -17.10 -7.08
N GLY A 90 -7.81 -16.17 -6.17
CA GLY A 90 -7.93 -14.76 -6.52
C GLY A 90 -6.60 -14.08 -6.83
N GLN A 91 -5.48 -14.57 -6.26
CA GLN A 91 -4.16 -14.01 -6.56
C GLN A 91 -3.78 -14.24 -8.03
N GLY A 92 -4.09 -15.41 -8.59
CA GLY A 92 -3.89 -15.67 -10.01
C GLY A 92 -4.72 -14.73 -10.90
N LEU A 93 -5.99 -14.53 -10.56
CA LEU A 93 -6.89 -13.61 -11.28
C LEU A 93 -6.43 -12.16 -11.21
N LEU A 94 -6.01 -11.72 -10.02
CA LEU A 94 -5.52 -10.36 -9.80
C LEU A 94 -4.28 -10.07 -10.65
N VAL A 95 -3.30 -10.98 -10.64
CA VAL A 95 -2.06 -10.81 -11.43
C VAL A 95 -2.34 -10.89 -12.93
N ALA A 96 -3.20 -11.80 -13.37
CA ALA A 96 -3.63 -11.89 -14.77
C ALA A 96 -4.28 -10.58 -15.23
N ARG A 97 -5.15 -9.99 -14.39
CA ARG A 97 -5.77 -8.69 -14.70
C ARG A 97 -4.75 -7.58 -14.82
N TYR A 98 -3.82 -7.44 -13.86
CA TYR A 98 -2.75 -6.46 -13.97
C TYR A 98 -1.87 -6.69 -15.21
N THR A 99 -1.51 -7.93 -15.49
CA THR A 99 -0.70 -8.27 -16.68
C THR A 99 -1.40 -7.81 -17.96
N ALA A 100 -2.69 -8.08 -18.11
CA ALA A 100 -3.47 -7.64 -19.27
C ALA A 100 -3.54 -6.10 -19.36
N SER A 101 -3.76 -5.42 -18.22
CA SER A 101 -3.84 -3.96 -18.17
C SER A 101 -2.50 -3.29 -18.51
N PHE A 102 -1.39 -3.74 -17.91
CA PHE A 102 -0.06 -3.19 -18.18
C PHE A 102 0.46 -3.53 -19.59
N ALA A 103 0.01 -4.64 -20.19
CA ALA A 103 0.37 -5.00 -21.57
C ALA A 103 -0.05 -3.93 -22.59
N ARG A 104 -1.11 -3.15 -22.31
CA ARG A 104 -1.52 -1.99 -23.14
C ARG A 104 -0.40 -0.95 -23.29
N TYR A 105 0.53 -0.91 -22.35
CA TYR A 105 1.67 0.01 -22.29
C TYR A 105 3.02 -0.68 -22.55
N GLY A 106 3.01 -1.96 -22.94
CA GLY A 106 4.24 -2.74 -23.14
C GLY A 106 5.00 -3.05 -21.85
N ILE A 107 4.38 -2.85 -20.68
CA ILE A 107 4.99 -3.05 -19.37
C ILE A 107 4.78 -4.50 -18.91
N ARG A 108 5.88 -5.21 -18.61
CA ARG A 108 5.84 -6.55 -18.03
C ARG A 108 5.59 -6.46 -16.53
N VAL A 109 4.86 -7.43 -15.98
CA VAL A 109 4.55 -7.54 -14.56
C VAL A 109 5.37 -8.65 -13.91
N GLY A 110 5.94 -8.38 -12.73
CA GLY A 110 6.59 -9.38 -11.88
C GLY A 110 5.89 -9.48 -10.54
N GLN A 111 5.38 -10.66 -10.17
CA GLN A 111 4.75 -10.88 -8.86
C GLN A 111 5.78 -11.21 -7.79
N VAL A 112 5.64 -10.60 -6.61
CA VAL A 112 6.42 -10.92 -5.41
C VAL A 112 5.47 -11.07 -4.23
N LEU A 113 5.43 -12.25 -3.63
CA LEU A 113 4.61 -12.54 -2.45
C LEU A 113 5.50 -12.59 -1.21
N LEU A 114 5.13 -11.85 -0.18
CA LEU A 114 5.89 -11.73 1.06
C LEU A 114 5.02 -12.09 2.26
N THR A 115 5.65 -12.67 3.28
CA THR A 115 5.07 -12.85 4.61
C THR A 115 5.75 -11.95 5.62
N ALA A 116 5.13 -11.76 6.79
CA ALA A 116 5.77 -11.06 7.90
C ALA A 116 7.09 -11.73 8.35
N GLU A 117 7.18 -13.05 8.18
CA GLU A 117 8.39 -13.80 8.49
C GLU A 117 9.52 -13.50 7.50
N ASP A 118 9.22 -13.35 6.21
CA ASP A 118 10.22 -12.97 5.19
C ASP A 118 10.83 -11.60 5.50
N ALA A 119 10.03 -10.75 6.11
CA ALA A 119 10.44 -9.46 6.60
C ALA A 119 11.45 -9.55 7.76
N SER A 120 11.29 -10.50 8.67
CA SER A 120 12.12 -10.65 9.88
C SER A 120 13.43 -11.38 9.64
N ARG A 121 13.49 -12.25 8.65
CA ARG A 121 14.67 -13.07 8.32
C ARG A 121 15.62 -12.34 7.38
N ARG A 122 16.83 -12.03 7.83
CA ARG A 122 17.85 -11.28 7.06
C ARG A 122 18.11 -11.85 5.65
N ALA A 123 18.11 -13.18 5.50
CA ALA A 123 18.36 -13.81 4.21
C ALA A 123 17.18 -13.58 3.24
N HIS A 124 15.94 -13.76 3.71
CA HIS A 124 14.72 -13.55 2.92
C HIS A 124 14.56 -12.06 2.55
N TYR A 125 14.76 -11.16 3.51
CA TYR A 125 14.78 -9.71 3.28
C TYR A 125 15.74 -9.32 2.15
N ARG A 126 16.99 -9.79 2.22
CA ARG A 126 18.00 -9.48 1.19
C ARG A 126 17.63 -10.06 -0.17
N ASN A 127 17.02 -11.25 -0.22
CA ASN A 127 16.58 -11.86 -1.47
C ASN A 127 15.38 -11.11 -2.06
N ALA A 128 14.40 -10.73 -1.24
CA ALA A 128 13.28 -9.90 -1.67
C ALA A 128 13.76 -8.56 -2.25
N TYR A 129 14.68 -7.87 -1.56
CA TYR A 129 15.31 -6.65 -2.08
C TYR A 129 15.95 -6.87 -3.46
N ARG A 130 16.80 -7.90 -3.60
CA ARG A 130 17.49 -8.18 -4.87
C ARG A 130 16.52 -8.49 -5.99
N THR A 131 15.46 -9.24 -5.70
CA THR A 131 14.43 -9.58 -6.69
C THR A 131 13.70 -8.32 -7.16
N LEU A 132 13.25 -7.47 -6.23
CA LEU A 132 12.56 -6.23 -6.55
C LEU A 132 13.47 -5.27 -7.34
N ASP A 133 14.69 -5.09 -6.90
CA ASP A 133 15.68 -4.24 -7.56
C ASP A 133 16.00 -4.74 -8.97
N GLN A 134 16.13 -6.06 -9.16
CA GLN A 134 16.36 -6.65 -10.48
C GLN A 134 15.14 -6.49 -11.40
N LEU A 135 13.90 -6.65 -10.89
CA LEU A 135 12.70 -6.41 -11.69
C LEU A 135 12.62 -4.97 -12.17
N LEU A 136 12.92 -4.01 -11.29
CA LEU A 136 12.98 -2.58 -11.63
C LEU A 136 14.05 -2.30 -12.69
N ALA A 137 15.26 -2.83 -12.50
CA ALA A 137 16.36 -2.69 -13.47
C ALA A 137 16.04 -3.28 -14.85
N MET A 138 15.21 -4.32 -14.90
CA MET A 138 14.70 -4.92 -16.16
C MET A 138 13.49 -4.19 -16.74
N GLY A 139 13.06 -3.08 -16.16
CA GLY A 139 11.89 -2.30 -16.59
C GLY A 139 10.53 -2.96 -16.31
N ALA A 140 10.50 -4.04 -15.53
CA ALA A 140 9.26 -4.66 -15.12
C ALA A 140 8.54 -3.84 -14.03
N MET A 141 7.22 -4.06 -13.88
CA MET A 141 6.43 -3.55 -12.77
C MET A 141 6.34 -4.60 -11.68
N PRO A 142 7.03 -4.43 -10.53
CA PRO A 142 6.86 -5.34 -9.41
C PRO A 142 5.48 -5.12 -8.78
N ILE A 143 4.72 -6.20 -8.62
CA ILE A 143 3.46 -6.23 -7.86
C ILE A 143 3.67 -7.09 -6.64
N VAL A 144 3.66 -6.44 -5.48
CA VAL A 144 3.84 -7.08 -4.17
C VAL A 144 2.48 -7.30 -3.52
N ASN A 145 2.30 -8.45 -2.90
CA ASN A 145 1.16 -8.74 -2.03
C ASN A 145 1.61 -9.61 -0.85
N GLU A 146 0.76 -9.67 0.18
CA GLU A 146 0.94 -10.67 1.23
C GLU A 146 0.76 -12.08 0.65
N ASN A 147 1.59 -13.03 1.09
CA ASN A 147 1.40 -14.45 0.77
C ASN A 147 0.33 -15.03 1.70
N ASP A 148 -0.92 -14.67 1.44
CA ASP A 148 -2.08 -15.13 2.22
C ASP A 148 -2.22 -16.66 2.26
N THR A 149 -1.64 -17.38 1.31
CA THR A 149 -1.79 -18.85 1.21
C THR A 149 -1.05 -19.59 2.32
N VAL A 150 0.01 -19.01 2.86
CA VAL A 150 0.83 -19.59 3.94
C VAL A 150 0.85 -18.75 5.20
N ALA A 151 0.26 -17.55 5.17
CA ALA A 151 0.19 -16.67 6.33
C ALA A 151 -0.76 -17.27 7.38
N THR A 152 -0.27 -17.41 8.63
CA THR A 152 -1.08 -17.83 9.76
C THR A 152 -1.71 -16.60 10.46
N ALA A 153 -2.70 -16.83 11.32
CA ALA A 153 -3.35 -15.74 12.06
C ALA A 153 -2.36 -14.95 12.93
N GLU A 154 -1.28 -15.61 13.37
CA GLU A 154 -0.24 -15.02 14.23
C GLU A 154 0.81 -14.23 13.45
N ILE A 155 1.02 -14.56 12.15
CA ILE A 155 2.12 -14.02 11.33
C ILE A 155 1.60 -13.16 10.16
N LYS A 156 0.33 -12.82 10.12
CA LYS A 156 -0.21 -11.89 9.12
C LYS A 156 0.32 -10.48 9.37
N PHE A 157 0.64 -9.77 8.28
CA PHE A 157 0.80 -8.32 8.35
C PHE A 157 -0.48 -7.65 8.84
N GLY A 158 -1.63 -8.34 8.67
CA GLY A 158 -2.95 -7.86 9.04
C GLY A 158 -3.50 -6.82 8.07
N ASP A 159 -2.63 -6.04 7.46
CA ASP A 159 -2.99 -5.04 6.45
C ASP A 159 -1.81 -4.77 5.51
N ASN A 160 -2.11 -4.67 4.22
CA ASN A 160 -1.13 -4.30 3.19
C ASN A 160 -0.64 -2.85 3.30
N ASP A 161 -1.24 -2.00 4.13
CA ASP A 161 -0.71 -0.66 4.43
C ASP A 161 0.66 -0.79 5.15
N ARG A 162 0.72 -1.66 6.16
CA ARG A 162 1.98 -1.96 6.87
C ARG A 162 3.00 -2.64 5.94
N LEU A 163 2.57 -3.62 5.14
CA LEU A 163 3.43 -4.24 4.14
C LEU A 163 4.01 -3.19 3.18
N ALA A 164 3.21 -2.22 2.73
CA ALA A 164 3.67 -1.16 1.85
C ALA A 164 4.73 -0.25 2.48
N ALA A 165 4.57 0.11 3.75
CA ALA A 165 5.59 0.87 4.48
C ALA A 165 6.92 0.09 4.59
N LEU A 166 6.83 -1.22 4.85
CA LEU A 166 8.00 -2.08 4.91
C LEU A 166 8.65 -2.27 3.54
N VAL A 167 7.86 -2.44 2.48
CA VAL A 167 8.37 -2.51 1.10
C VAL A 167 9.01 -1.19 0.69
N ALA A 168 8.41 -0.03 1.04
CA ALA A 168 8.99 1.27 0.77
C ALA A 168 10.37 1.42 1.40
N HIS A 169 10.52 0.98 2.65
CA HIS A 169 11.81 0.93 3.32
C HIS A 169 12.77 -0.07 2.65
N LEU A 170 12.30 -1.29 2.35
CA LEU A 170 13.06 -2.36 1.70
C LEU A 170 13.69 -1.88 0.38
N VAL A 171 12.91 -1.25 -0.48
CA VAL A 171 13.38 -0.77 -1.80
C VAL A 171 13.99 0.63 -1.75
N ARG A 172 14.13 1.23 -0.57
CA ARG A 172 14.63 2.60 -0.38
C ARG A 172 13.85 3.63 -1.19
N ALA A 173 12.53 3.53 -1.13
CA ALA A 173 11.66 4.47 -1.84
C ALA A 173 11.86 5.92 -1.37
N ASP A 174 11.61 6.85 -2.27
CA ASP A 174 11.62 8.28 -1.99
C ASP A 174 10.23 8.78 -1.58
N LEU A 175 9.19 8.01 -1.93
CA LEU A 175 7.80 8.33 -1.66
C LEU A 175 6.98 7.06 -1.47
N LEU A 176 6.05 7.07 -0.52
CA LEU A 176 4.96 6.10 -0.39
C LEU A 176 3.62 6.79 -0.68
N VAL A 177 2.82 6.21 -1.58
CA VAL A 177 1.45 6.65 -1.86
C VAL A 177 0.49 5.58 -1.37
N LEU A 178 -0.36 5.92 -0.40
CA LEU A 178 -1.42 5.07 0.12
C LEU A 178 -2.74 5.45 -0.53
N LEU A 179 -3.23 4.61 -1.43
CA LEU A 179 -4.51 4.77 -2.10
C LEU A 179 -5.62 4.08 -1.32
N SER A 180 -6.69 4.80 -1.05
CA SER A 180 -7.82 4.38 -0.22
C SER A 180 -9.16 4.66 -0.92
N ASP A 181 -10.25 4.36 -0.24
CA ASP A 181 -11.62 4.77 -0.56
C ASP A 181 -11.97 6.18 -0.06
N VAL A 182 -11.10 6.76 0.78
CA VAL A 182 -11.23 8.13 1.28
C VAL A 182 -10.12 9.02 0.73
N ASP A 183 -10.41 10.30 0.58
CA ASP A 183 -9.53 11.27 -0.07
C ASP A 183 -8.47 11.89 0.85
N GLY A 184 -8.34 11.42 2.10
CA GLY A 184 -7.32 11.88 3.05
C GLY A 184 -7.68 11.56 4.49
N LEU A 185 -6.89 12.09 5.42
CA LEU A 185 -7.14 12.07 6.85
C LEU A 185 -7.97 13.29 7.24
N TYR A 186 -8.96 13.07 8.09
CA TYR A 186 -9.84 14.12 8.64
C TYR A 186 -9.62 14.26 10.15
N ASP A 187 -9.89 15.45 10.66
CA ASP A 187 -9.83 15.76 12.10
C ASP A 187 -10.96 15.11 12.91
N GLY A 188 -11.95 14.51 12.24
CA GLY A 188 -13.08 13.79 12.79
C GLY A 188 -13.75 12.89 11.76
N ASP A 189 -15.01 12.53 12.01
CA ASP A 189 -15.84 11.75 11.08
C ASP A 189 -16.20 12.62 9.87
N PRO A 190 -15.76 12.29 8.64
CA PRO A 190 -16.01 13.10 7.45
C PRO A 190 -17.50 13.27 7.10
N SER A 191 -18.39 12.43 7.67
CA SER A 191 -19.83 12.57 7.50
C SER A 191 -20.45 13.66 8.40
N ARG A 192 -19.70 14.22 9.35
CA ARG A 192 -20.20 15.25 10.28
C ARG A 192 -19.88 16.64 9.78
N PRO A 193 -20.84 17.60 9.88
CA PRO A 193 -20.57 18.99 9.58
C PRO A 193 -19.45 19.56 10.46
N GLY A 194 -18.57 20.38 9.87
CA GLY A 194 -17.45 21.01 10.57
C GLY A 194 -16.17 20.18 10.61
N THR A 195 -16.19 18.95 10.08
CA THR A 195 -14.99 18.15 9.91
C THR A 195 -14.18 18.61 8.69
N SER A 196 -12.89 18.77 8.85
CA SER A 196 -11.99 19.23 7.79
C SER A 196 -10.91 18.19 7.49
N ARG A 197 -10.51 18.13 6.22
CA ARG A 197 -9.40 17.29 5.81
C ARG A 197 -8.08 17.92 6.28
N ILE A 198 -7.23 17.11 6.89
CA ILE A 198 -5.88 17.49 7.29
C ILE A 198 -5.00 17.43 6.04
N ALA A 199 -4.55 18.61 5.58
CA ALA A 199 -3.71 18.68 4.36
C ALA A 199 -2.31 18.11 4.61
N GLN A 200 -1.76 18.33 5.81
CA GLN A 200 -0.39 17.95 6.16
C GLN A 200 -0.28 17.50 7.62
N VAL A 201 0.55 16.49 7.85
CA VAL A 201 0.98 16.02 9.17
C VAL A 201 2.51 16.13 9.20
N ALA A 202 3.04 17.07 10.00
CA ALA A 202 4.48 17.30 10.12
C ALA A 202 5.13 16.42 11.18
N GLY A 203 4.35 15.92 12.15
CA GLY A 203 4.86 15.08 13.22
C GLY A 203 3.76 14.38 14.00
N PRO A 204 4.12 13.50 14.94
CA PRO A 204 3.15 12.73 15.74
C PRO A 204 2.16 13.61 16.51
N HIS A 205 2.61 14.79 16.98
CA HIS A 205 1.78 15.71 17.77
C HIS A 205 0.65 16.36 16.99
N ASP A 206 0.76 16.44 15.65
CA ASP A 206 -0.32 16.97 14.81
C ASP A 206 -1.56 16.05 14.80
N LEU A 207 -1.40 14.83 15.32
CA LEU A 207 -2.47 13.84 15.45
C LEU A 207 -3.04 13.75 16.88
N ASP A 208 -2.53 14.57 17.82
CA ASP A 208 -3.04 14.63 19.18
C ASP A 208 -4.46 15.22 19.15
N GLY A 209 -5.43 14.45 19.66
CA GLY A 209 -6.84 14.84 19.63
C GLY A 209 -7.59 14.54 18.33
N VAL A 210 -6.92 14.07 17.29
CA VAL A 210 -7.59 13.62 16.06
C VAL A 210 -8.28 12.28 16.33
N SER A 211 -9.59 12.24 16.17
CA SER A 211 -10.36 11.00 16.29
C SER A 211 -10.16 10.13 15.04
N ILE A 212 -9.08 9.34 15.04
CA ILE A 212 -8.84 8.35 13.99
C ILE A 212 -9.86 7.23 14.20
N GLY A 213 -10.98 7.29 13.46
CA GLY A 213 -12.11 6.38 13.61
C GLY A 213 -11.69 4.91 13.55
N SER A 214 -12.35 4.07 14.36
CA SER A 214 -12.20 2.62 14.34
C SER A 214 -12.56 2.05 12.95
N ALA A 215 -11.89 0.96 12.57
CA ALA A 215 -11.95 0.21 11.29
C ALA A 215 -13.19 0.45 10.43
N GLY A 216 -12.95 0.82 9.17
CA GLY A 216 -13.95 1.29 8.22
C GLY A 216 -15.23 0.45 8.11
N LYS A 217 -16.35 1.13 7.90
CA LYS A 217 -17.69 0.56 7.71
C LYS A 217 -17.85 -0.27 6.42
N ALA A 218 -16.84 -0.34 5.56
CA ALA A 218 -16.97 -0.92 4.21
C ALA A 218 -16.89 -2.46 4.13
N GLY A 219 -16.79 -3.20 5.22
CA GLY A 219 -16.99 -4.68 5.26
C GLY A 219 -16.08 -5.59 4.39
N VAL A 220 -15.35 -5.04 3.44
CA VAL A 220 -14.58 -5.80 2.42
C VAL A 220 -13.08 -5.81 2.70
N GLY A 221 -12.55 -4.83 3.44
CA GLY A 221 -11.11 -4.70 3.78
C GLY A 221 -10.85 -4.79 5.27
N THR A 222 -9.67 -5.29 5.65
CA THR A 222 -9.19 -5.34 7.05
C THR A 222 -8.55 -4.04 7.50
N GLY A 223 -8.22 -3.11 6.57
CA GLY A 223 -7.51 -1.86 6.83
C GLY A 223 -8.43 -0.66 7.04
N GLY A 224 -8.37 -0.06 8.24
CA GLY A 224 -9.03 1.20 8.56
C GLY A 224 -8.08 2.41 8.45
N MET A 225 -8.54 3.60 8.83
CA MET A 225 -7.69 4.79 8.90
C MET A 225 -6.52 4.61 9.88
N VAL A 226 -6.73 3.87 10.97
CA VAL A 226 -5.70 3.56 11.96
C VAL A 226 -4.49 2.87 11.32
N THR A 227 -4.71 1.84 10.49
CA THR A 227 -3.61 1.10 9.84
C THR A 227 -2.85 1.96 8.83
N LYS A 228 -3.53 2.90 8.15
CA LYS A 228 -2.92 3.84 7.22
C LYS A 228 -2.04 4.85 7.94
N VAL A 229 -2.49 5.36 9.08
CA VAL A 229 -1.71 6.27 9.92
C VAL A 229 -0.51 5.54 10.54
N GLU A 230 -0.66 4.29 10.97
CA GLU A 230 0.46 3.47 11.43
C GLU A 230 1.49 3.24 10.33
N ALA A 231 1.05 2.86 9.13
CA ALA A 231 1.93 2.70 7.98
C ALA A 231 2.66 4.01 7.61
N ALA A 232 1.94 5.13 7.67
CA ALA A 232 2.54 6.45 7.45
C ALA A 232 3.61 6.76 8.52
N ARG A 233 3.35 6.46 9.81
CA ARG A 233 4.35 6.63 10.88
C ARG A 233 5.59 5.76 10.68
N ILE A 234 5.43 4.50 10.26
CA ILE A 234 6.54 3.61 9.93
C ILE A 234 7.41 4.21 8.81
N ALA A 235 6.78 4.61 7.71
CA ALA A 235 7.48 5.15 6.54
C ALA A 235 8.15 6.49 6.85
N THR A 236 7.44 7.44 7.50
CA THR A 236 8.00 8.76 7.83
C THR A 236 9.13 8.68 8.85
N GLY A 237 9.04 7.76 9.81
CA GLY A 237 10.12 7.44 10.74
C GLY A 237 11.37 6.88 10.03
N ALA A 238 11.19 6.21 8.90
CA ALA A 238 12.26 5.75 8.00
C ALA A 238 12.77 6.85 7.03
N GLY A 239 12.27 8.08 7.15
CA GLY A 239 12.66 9.19 6.28
C GLY A 239 11.95 9.20 4.91
N ILE A 240 10.83 8.47 4.76
CA ILE A 240 10.04 8.37 3.54
C ILE A 240 8.73 9.15 3.74
N PRO A 241 8.48 10.24 3.01
CA PRO A 241 7.21 10.95 3.07
C PRO A 241 6.06 10.07 2.52
N VAL A 242 4.84 10.33 3.01
CA VAL A 242 3.66 9.55 2.61
C VAL A 242 2.53 10.45 2.15
N VAL A 243 1.95 10.13 0.99
CA VAL A 243 0.69 10.74 0.53
C VAL A 243 -0.44 9.74 0.72
N LEU A 244 -1.46 10.10 1.49
CA LEU A 244 -2.69 9.35 1.65
C LEU A 244 -3.81 10.04 0.86
N THR A 245 -4.40 9.35 -0.11
CA THR A 245 -5.49 9.91 -0.93
C THR A 245 -6.43 8.84 -1.49
N ALA A 246 -7.53 9.27 -2.11
CA ALA A 246 -8.44 8.35 -2.80
C ALA A 246 -7.77 7.70 -4.02
N ALA A 247 -8.12 6.45 -4.31
CA ALA A 247 -7.60 5.74 -5.49
C ALA A 247 -7.98 6.46 -6.81
N SER A 248 -9.13 7.12 -6.86
CA SER A 248 -9.54 7.96 -7.99
C SER A 248 -8.65 9.18 -8.22
N ARG A 249 -7.85 9.56 -7.23
CA ARG A 249 -6.90 10.69 -7.28
C ARG A 249 -5.45 10.25 -7.50
N ALA A 250 -5.22 8.98 -7.82
CA ALA A 250 -3.88 8.42 -8.01
C ALA A 250 -3.05 9.23 -9.03
N ALA A 251 -3.65 9.58 -10.17
CA ALA A 251 -2.98 10.39 -11.19
C ALA A 251 -2.58 11.79 -10.70
N ASP A 252 -3.41 12.41 -9.86
CA ASP A 252 -3.12 13.71 -9.27
C ASP A 252 -1.97 13.60 -8.25
N ALA A 253 -2.03 12.61 -7.36
CA ALA A 253 -0.99 12.38 -6.37
C ALA A 253 0.37 12.13 -7.03
N LEU A 254 0.42 11.25 -8.02
CA LEU A 254 1.64 10.91 -8.74
C LEU A 254 2.19 12.05 -9.62
N ALA A 255 1.32 13.00 -10.02
CA ALA A 255 1.72 14.21 -10.72
C ALA A 255 2.12 15.37 -9.78
N GLY A 256 2.19 15.12 -8.46
CA GLY A 256 2.53 16.16 -7.47
C GLY A 256 1.45 17.21 -7.28
N ARG A 257 0.21 16.99 -7.76
CA ARG A 257 -0.89 17.93 -7.53
C ARG A 257 -1.38 17.86 -6.08
N PRO A 258 -1.81 18.99 -5.48
CA PRO A 258 -2.33 19.00 -4.11
C PRO A 258 -3.54 18.07 -4.00
N THR A 259 -3.38 16.95 -3.31
CA THR A 259 -4.45 16.01 -3.04
C THR A 259 -4.15 15.19 -1.79
N GLY A 260 -5.17 14.82 -1.06
CA GLY A 260 -5.02 13.96 0.10
C GLY A 260 -4.39 14.65 1.31
N THR A 261 -3.80 13.82 2.16
CA THR A 261 -3.00 14.21 3.32
C THR A 261 -1.56 13.80 3.10
N LEU A 262 -0.65 14.75 3.26
CA LEU A 262 0.76 14.46 3.26
C LEU A 262 1.29 14.30 4.68
N PHE A 263 2.00 13.23 4.90
CA PHE A 263 2.81 13.01 6.09
C PHE A 263 4.28 13.30 5.76
N LEU A 264 4.85 14.28 6.46
CA LEU A 264 6.26 14.63 6.28
C LEU A 264 7.16 13.59 6.94
N ARG A 265 8.38 13.45 6.39
CA ARG A 265 9.41 12.63 7.05
C ARG A 265 9.74 13.20 8.43
N THR A 266 9.76 12.34 9.43
CA THR A 266 10.09 12.67 10.82
C THR A 266 11.44 12.12 11.24
N GLY A 267 11.93 11.09 10.54
CA GLY A 267 13.23 10.47 10.76
C GLY A 267 14.20 10.67 9.60
N SER A 268 15.42 10.19 9.79
CA SER A 268 16.40 10.04 8.72
C SER A 268 16.42 8.60 8.23
N ARG A 269 16.92 8.36 7.02
CA ARG A 269 17.23 7.02 6.52
C ARG A 269 18.27 6.36 7.44
N SER A 270 17.82 5.83 8.57
CA SER A 270 18.66 5.09 9.51
C SER A 270 18.75 3.62 9.10
N SER A 271 19.72 2.92 9.69
CA SER A 271 20.10 1.54 9.33
C SER A 271 18.88 0.60 9.21
N ASP A 272 18.76 -0.01 8.07
CA ASP A 272 17.70 -0.89 7.58
C ASP A 272 17.20 -1.97 8.57
N ARG A 273 18.04 -2.37 9.54
CA ARG A 273 17.79 -3.52 10.39
C ARG A 273 16.86 -3.24 11.59
N LEU A 274 16.97 -2.06 12.21
CA LEU A 274 16.25 -1.76 13.46
C LEU A 274 14.77 -1.47 13.21
N LEU A 275 14.44 -0.82 12.13
CA LEU A 275 13.07 -0.51 11.74
C LEU A 275 12.26 -1.78 11.42
N TRP A 276 12.88 -2.73 10.70
CA TRP A 276 12.26 -4.01 10.39
C TRP A 276 11.99 -4.84 11.65
N LEU A 277 12.96 -4.92 12.56
CA LEU A 277 12.80 -5.65 13.82
C LEU A 277 11.72 -5.02 14.70
N ALA A 278 11.61 -3.71 14.72
CA ALA A 278 10.62 -3.00 15.51
C ALA A 278 9.18 -3.15 14.97
N HIS A 279 9.02 -3.31 13.65
CA HIS A 279 7.70 -3.23 12.99
C HIS A 279 7.27 -4.49 12.24
N ALA A 280 8.15 -5.46 12.00
CA ALA A 280 7.79 -6.71 11.31
C ALA A 280 7.05 -7.71 12.21
N SER A 281 7.24 -7.63 13.53
CA SER A 281 6.54 -8.48 14.50
C SER A 281 5.80 -7.62 15.53
N SER A 282 4.58 -8.01 15.87
CA SER A 282 3.93 -7.48 17.08
C SER A 282 4.63 -8.08 18.29
N PRO A 283 5.19 -7.27 19.21
CA PRO A 283 5.85 -7.81 20.39
C PRO A 283 4.80 -8.57 21.23
N ARG A 284 5.03 -9.85 21.47
CA ARG A 284 4.25 -10.69 22.37
C ARG A 284 5.11 -10.98 23.59
N GLY A 285 4.82 -10.29 24.69
CA GLY A 285 5.44 -10.53 25.99
C GLY A 285 6.40 -9.43 26.42
N ALA A 286 6.41 -9.18 27.74
CA ALA A 286 7.44 -8.42 28.42
C ALA A 286 8.57 -9.40 28.80
N LEU A 287 9.81 -9.04 28.53
CA LEU A 287 10.97 -9.67 29.17
C LEU A 287 10.96 -9.22 30.64
N HIS A 288 10.72 -10.17 31.55
CA HIS A 288 10.93 -10.00 32.99
C HIS A 288 12.37 -10.28 33.34
#